data_8c45708439e2c1595bc20fea5be1cd31
#
_entry.id   8c45708439e2c1595bc20fea5be1cd31
#
_cell.length_a   1.000
_cell.length_b   1.000
_cell.length_c   1.000
_cell.angle_alpha   90.00
_cell.angle_beta   90.00
_cell.angle_gamma   90.00
#
_symmetry.space_group_name_H-M   'P 1'
#
loop_
_entity.id
_entity.type
_entity.pdbx_description
1 polymer ?
#
loop_
_entity_poly.entity_id
_entity_poly.type
_entity_poly.pdbx_seq_one_letter_code
_entity_poly.pdbx_strand_id
1 'polypeptide(L)'
;LNLQGQELNPHTYSICKSDMLISGEDPDNIKLGSSLSEDHFEGKKFDYMITNPPFGVSWKSEKEFVDEESKNPYGRFKVGTPRSSDGSLLFLQHLISKMKDEGSRIGIVFNGSPLFTGDGGSGESNIRKWIIENDMLECVVSLPDQIFFNTGISTYIWIVTNKKKSQRIGKVQLIDGSTFYKPMKKSLGSKRKEISSEQTESLIQTYHKFEENEFSKIFDNEFFGFTKVTVEQPLIENGKEVTKKDGKLKPDTKLRDSERIPLTENVEEFFKREVKPHLPNSWMDREKDKVGYEINFTKYFYQYKPLRSLEDITSDLLELEKESKGIFKEIVNE
;
A
#
# COMPACT_ATOMS: atom_id res chain seq x y z
N LEU A 1 7.37 -7.86 29.63
CA LEU A 1 7.28 -7.07 28.39
C LEU A 1 7.47 -5.59 28.77
N ASN A 2 8.32 -4.85 28.06
CA ASN A 2 8.50 -3.41 28.29
C ASN A 2 7.79 -2.68 27.15
N LEU A 3 6.62 -2.10 27.46
CA LEU A 3 5.80 -1.36 26.51
C LEU A 3 6.23 0.10 26.50
N GLN A 4 6.37 0.67 25.31
CA GLN A 4 6.62 2.10 25.11
C GLN A 4 5.76 2.63 23.97
N GLY A 5 5.28 3.87 24.09
CA GLY A 5 4.42 4.47 23.08
C GLY A 5 4.48 5.99 23.09
N GLN A 6 4.05 6.58 21.97
CA GLN A 6 3.92 8.02 21.83
C GLN A 6 2.59 8.34 21.13
N GLU A 7 1.86 9.30 21.68
CA GLU A 7 0.53 9.70 21.21
C GLU A 7 0.48 11.22 21.09
N LEU A 8 -0.03 11.71 19.97
CA LEU A 8 -0.17 13.15 19.70
C LEU A 8 -1.39 13.75 20.41
N ASN A 9 -2.51 13.01 20.46
CA ASN A 9 -3.77 13.50 20.98
C ASN A 9 -3.79 13.43 22.52
N PRO A 10 -3.93 14.56 23.25
CA PRO A 10 -3.91 14.57 24.73
C PRO A 10 -5.00 13.71 25.36
N HIS A 11 -6.18 13.61 24.75
CA HIS A 11 -7.28 12.80 25.28
C HIS A 11 -6.97 11.31 25.17
N THR A 12 -6.53 10.85 23.97
CA THR A 12 -6.11 9.46 23.75
C THR A 12 -4.91 9.09 24.60
N TYR A 13 -3.95 10.01 24.75
CA TYR A 13 -2.82 9.85 25.64
C TYR A 13 -3.26 9.60 27.09
N SER A 14 -4.22 10.41 27.63
CA SER A 14 -4.73 10.24 28.97
C SER A 14 -5.44 8.90 29.18
N ILE A 15 -6.22 8.44 28.19
CA ILE A 15 -6.86 7.11 28.20
C ILE A 15 -5.80 6.03 28.24
N CYS A 16 -4.80 6.09 27.36
CA CYS A 16 -3.72 5.11 27.28
C CYS A 16 -2.95 5.03 28.63
N LYS A 17 -2.63 6.15 29.25
CA LYS A 17 -1.99 6.14 30.58
C LYS A 17 -2.86 5.51 31.66
N SER A 18 -4.18 5.74 31.62
CA SER A 18 -5.12 5.09 32.54
C SER A 18 -5.16 3.57 32.33
N ASP A 19 -5.18 3.12 31.09
CA ASP A 19 -5.16 1.69 30.76
C ASP A 19 -3.85 1.02 31.21
N MET A 20 -2.71 1.70 31.05
CA MET A 20 -1.41 1.23 31.55
C MET A 20 -1.45 1.03 33.06
N LEU A 21 -1.97 2.03 33.83
CA LEU A 21 -2.11 1.94 35.29
C LEU A 21 -3.01 0.78 35.72
N ILE A 22 -4.17 0.60 35.06
CA ILE A 22 -5.12 -0.49 35.36
C ILE A 22 -4.49 -1.86 35.08
N SER A 23 -3.65 -1.94 34.04
CA SER A 23 -2.96 -3.17 33.65
C SER A 23 -1.69 -3.45 34.47
N GLY A 24 -1.32 -2.57 35.41
CA GLY A 24 -0.12 -2.70 36.22
C GLY A 24 1.19 -2.39 35.46
N GLU A 25 1.10 -1.70 34.33
CA GLU A 25 2.23 -1.25 33.54
C GLU A 25 2.62 0.19 33.92
N ASP A 26 3.86 0.57 33.61
CA ASP A 26 4.36 1.92 33.93
C ASP A 26 3.80 2.95 32.92
N PRO A 27 2.93 3.89 33.37
CA PRO A 27 2.34 4.88 32.49
C PRO A 27 3.36 5.91 31.95
N ASP A 28 4.54 6.03 32.58
CA ASP A 28 5.58 6.97 32.12
C ASP A 28 6.31 6.49 30.88
N ASN A 29 6.08 5.26 30.47
CA ASN A 29 6.52 4.72 29.19
C ASN A 29 5.71 5.27 28.00
N ILE A 30 4.57 5.94 28.25
CA ILE A 30 3.80 6.61 27.22
C ILE A 30 4.14 8.11 27.24
N LYS A 31 4.49 8.65 26.07
CA LYS A 31 4.87 10.06 25.90
C LYS A 31 3.81 10.81 25.08
N LEU A 32 3.57 12.08 25.43
CA LEU A 32 2.71 12.98 24.65
C LEU A 32 3.60 13.76 23.67
N GLY A 33 3.24 13.77 22.39
CA GLY A 33 3.94 14.52 21.35
C GLY A 33 3.85 13.87 19.98
N SER A 34 4.26 14.62 18.95
CA SER A 34 4.27 14.13 17.57
C SER A 34 5.49 13.25 17.31
N SER A 35 5.27 12.00 16.89
CA SER A 35 6.36 11.11 16.50
C SER A 35 7.15 11.61 15.27
N LEU A 36 6.62 12.56 14.50
CA LEU A 36 7.26 13.10 13.31
C LEU A 36 8.19 14.26 13.61
N SER A 37 7.77 15.18 14.50
CA SER A 37 8.54 16.40 14.85
C SER A 37 9.24 16.33 16.21
N GLU A 38 8.80 15.43 17.10
CA GLU A 38 9.31 15.33 18.47
C GLU A 38 9.48 13.87 18.89
N ASP A 39 10.64 13.29 18.60
CA ASP A 39 10.93 11.90 18.92
C ASP A 39 11.36 11.72 20.38
N HIS A 40 10.42 11.41 21.27
CA HIS A 40 10.71 11.16 22.69
C HIS A 40 11.50 9.86 22.95
N PHE A 41 11.71 9.05 21.94
CA PHE A 41 12.50 7.81 22.02
C PHE A 41 13.75 7.87 21.13
N GLU A 42 14.34 9.04 20.95
CA GLU A 42 15.59 9.20 20.20
C GLU A 42 16.66 8.24 20.72
N GLY A 43 17.36 7.57 19.82
CA GLY A 43 18.38 6.57 20.16
C GLY A 43 17.88 5.23 20.69
N LYS A 44 16.60 5.10 21.07
CA LYS A 44 16.02 3.82 21.49
C LYS A 44 15.70 2.91 20.30
N LYS A 45 15.88 1.62 20.53
CA LYS A 45 15.62 0.56 19.55
C LYS A 45 14.69 -0.49 20.15
N PHE A 46 13.81 -1.08 19.32
CA PHE A 46 12.77 -2.00 19.76
C PHE A 46 12.80 -3.32 18.99
N ASP A 47 12.45 -4.41 19.65
CA ASP A 47 12.35 -5.74 19.03
C ASP A 47 11.10 -5.84 18.15
N TYR A 48 9.97 -5.33 18.64
CA TYR A 48 8.68 -5.34 17.97
C TYR A 48 8.04 -3.97 18.03
N MET A 49 7.42 -3.56 16.93
CA MET A 49 6.68 -2.31 16.86
C MET A 49 5.36 -2.54 16.13
N ILE A 50 4.27 -2.03 16.71
CA ILE A 50 2.92 -2.16 16.14
C ILE A 50 2.28 -0.78 16.11
N THR A 51 1.69 -0.41 14.98
CA THR A 51 0.98 0.86 14.86
C THR A 51 -0.15 0.80 13.84
N ASN A 52 -1.17 1.61 14.08
CA ASN A 52 -2.23 1.93 13.13
C ASN A 52 -2.26 3.45 12.97
N PRO A 53 -1.39 4.02 12.12
CA PRO A 53 -1.33 5.46 11.92
C PRO A 53 -2.61 5.98 11.25
N PRO A 54 -2.94 7.27 11.37
CA PRO A 54 -4.11 7.83 10.71
C PRO A 54 -3.98 7.76 9.19
N PHE A 55 -5.07 7.35 8.51
CA PHE A 55 -5.11 7.21 7.05
C PHE A 55 -5.44 8.54 6.37
N GLY A 56 -4.65 8.91 5.35
CA GLY A 56 -4.92 10.10 4.53
C GLY A 56 -4.91 11.41 5.32
N VAL A 57 -4.19 11.47 6.44
CA VAL A 57 -4.06 12.68 7.24
C VAL A 57 -2.87 13.50 6.77
N SER A 58 -3.14 14.80 6.61
CA SER A 58 -2.12 15.77 6.21
C SER A 58 -1.08 15.96 7.32
N TRP A 59 0.19 15.95 6.91
CA TRP A 59 1.33 16.23 7.78
C TRP A 59 1.93 17.62 7.53
N LYS A 60 1.13 18.55 7.00
CA LYS A 60 1.61 19.92 6.70
C LYS A 60 2.10 20.67 7.93
N SER A 61 1.54 20.41 9.10
CA SER A 61 2.00 20.97 10.39
C SER A 61 3.42 20.56 10.75
N GLU A 62 3.81 19.35 10.34
CA GLU A 62 5.13 18.77 10.64
C GLU A 62 6.14 18.99 9.49
N LYS A 63 5.69 19.66 8.40
CA LYS A 63 6.42 19.71 7.12
C LYS A 63 7.82 20.28 7.27
N GLU A 64 7.99 21.33 8.04
CA GLU A 64 9.28 21.99 8.24
C GLU A 64 10.31 21.02 8.86
N PHE A 65 9.93 20.33 9.93
CA PHE A 65 10.78 19.34 10.60
C PHE A 65 11.12 18.15 9.71
N VAL A 66 10.12 17.61 9.02
CA VAL A 66 10.29 16.45 8.12
C VAL A 66 11.18 16.82 6.93
N ASP A 67 10.96 17.99 6.31
CA ASP A 67 11.77 18.46 5.16
C ASP A 67 13.22 18.76 5.58
N GLU A 68 13.45 19.30 6.76
CA GLU A 68 14.79 19.53 7.29
C GLU A 68 15.50 18.19 7.56
N GLU A 69 14.84 17.29 8.27
CA GLU A 69 15.40 15.97 8.57
C GLU A 69 15.65 15.14 7.30
N SER A 70 14.80 15.29 6.27
CA SER A 70 14.96 14.57 5.00
C SER A 70 16.23 14.94 4.24
N LYS A 71 16.78 16.14 4.47
CA LYS A 71 18.05 16.61 3.88
C LYS A 71 19.27 16.03 4.60
N ASN A 72 19.09 15.54 5.83
CA ASN A 72 20.15 14.92 6.60
C ASN A 72 20.39 13.48 6.12
N PRO A 73 21.61 13.11 5.69
CA PRO A 73 21.92 11.75 5.23
C PRO A 73 21.70 10.67 6.30
N TYR A 74 21.63 11.04 7.57
CA TYR A 74 21.35 10.16 8.71
C TYR A 74 19.91 10.30 9.23
N GLY A 75 19.11 11.22 8.65
CA GLY A 75 17.74 11.46 9.06
C GLY A 75 16.81 10.29 8.74
N ARG A 76 15.71 10.21 9.49
CA ARG A 76 14.69 9.17 9.35
C ARG A 76 14.04 9.20 7.96
N PHE A 77 13.86 10.40 7.38
CA PHE A 77 13.10 10.64 6.16
C PHE A 77 13.97 10.87 4.91
N LYS A 78 15.25 10.53 4.98
CA LYS A 78 16.26 10.73 3.91
C LYS A 78 15.94 10.06 2.58
N VAL A 79 15.11 9.01 2.60
CA VAL A 79 14.76 8.24 1.38
C VAL A 79 13.77 8.98 0.51
N GLY A 80 12.94 9.82 1.13
CA GLY A 80 11.93 10.62 0.46
C GLY A 80 10.76 10.93 1.38
N THR A 81 10.00 11.96 1.01
CA THR A 81 8.80 12.36 1.73
C THR A 81 7.57 12.11 0.86
N PRO A 82 6.49 11.52 1.40
CA PRO A 82 5.25 11.33 0.66
C PRO A 82 4.55 12.68 0.43
N ARG A 83 3.52 12.67 -0.40
CA ARG A 83 2.67 13.87 -0.59
C ARG A 83 2.15 14.38 0.76
N SER A 84 2.03 15.70 0.89
CA SER A 84 1.66 16.35 2.16
C SER A 84 0.24 16.00 2.67
N SER A 85 -0.61 15.43 1.83
CA SER A 85 -1.96 15.00 2.19
C SER A 85 -2.03 13.63 2.87
N ASP A 86 -0.94 12.85 2.89
CA ASP A 86 -0.90 11.51 3.48
C ASP A 86 0.49 11.23 4.09
N GLY A 87 0.58 11.28 5.42
CA GLY A 87 1.81 11.06 6.19
C GLY A 87 2.08 9.62 6.58
N SER A 88 1.25 8.65 6.18
CA SER A 88 1.33 7.26 6.67
C SER A 88 2.71 6.60 6.46
N LEU A 89 3.37 6.84 5.33
CA LEU A 89 4.71 6.32 5.05
C LEU A 89 5.83 6.99 5.88
N LEU A 90 5.60 8.17 6.46
CA LEU A 90 6.55 8.77 7.41
C LEU A 90 6.59 7.98 8.72
N PHE A 91 5.44 7.51 9.21
CA PHE A 91 5.39 6.62 10.37
C PHE A 91 6.16 5.33 10.13
N LEU A 92 6.07 4.75 8.94
CA LEU A 92 6.85 3.54 8.62
C LEU A 92 8.36 3.83 8.64
N GLN A 93 8.82 4.92 8.03
CA GLN A 93 10.23 5.32 8.07
C GLN A 93 10.70 5.58 9.51
N HIS A 94 9.87 6.23 10.33
CA HIS A 94 10.14 6.44 11.75
C HIS A 94 10.34 5.10 12.48
N LEU A 95 9.43 4.13 12.29
CA LEU A 95 9.56 2.81 12.92
C LEU A 95 10.80 2.05 12.42
N ILE A 96 11.10 2.10 11.13
CA ILE A 96 12.32 1.47 10.59
C ILE A 96 13.58 2.06 11.23
N SER A 97 13.60 3.37 11.51
CA SER A 97 14.71 4.01 12.21
C SER A 97 14.91 3.50 13.65
N LYS A 98 13.90 2.86 14.22
CA LYS A 98 13.92 2.28 15.57
C LYS A 98 14.22 0.78 15.61
N MET A 99 14.52 0.17 14.47
CA MET A 99 14.92 -1.23 14.43
C MET A 99 16.30 -1.44 15.08
N LYS A 100 16.46 -2.56 15.79
CA LYS A 100 17.74 -3.07 16.26
C LYS A 100 18.53 -3.68 15.10
N ASP A 101 19.85 -3.61 15.15
CA ASP A 101 20.71 -4.21 14.12
C ASP A 101 20.62 -5.75 14.13
N GLU A 102 20.39 -6.35 15.30
CA GLU A 102 20.24 -7.80 15.49
C GLU A 102 18.92 -8.34 14.89
N GLY A 103 17.98 -7.46 14.61
CA GLY A 103 16.69 -7.77 13.99
C GLY A 103 15.50 -7.26 14.79
N SER A 104 14.55 -6.72 14.05
CA SER A 104 13.25 -6.24 14.57
C SER A 104 12.12 -6.57 13.61
N ARG A 105 10.89 -6.50 14.11
CA ARG A 105 9.70 -6.69 13.28
C ARG A 105 8.67 -5.59 13.54
N ILE A 106 8.13 -5.06 12.47
CA ILE A 106 7.09 -4.03 12.46
C ILE A 106 5.80 -4.63 11.90
N GLY A 107 4.69 -4.38 12.58
CA GLY A 107 3.34 -4.54 12.05
C GLY A 107 2.68 -3.17 11.92
N ILE A 108 2.37 -2.75 10.70
CA ILE A 108 1.74 -1.46 10.45
C ILE A 108 0.50 -1.62 9.58
N VAL A 109 -0.59 -0.97 9.99
CA VAL A 109 -1.85 -0.97 9.23
C VAL A 109 -1.89 0.23 8.31
N PHE A 110 -2.21 -0.02 7.04
CA PHE A 110 -2.36 1.00 6.01
C PHE A 110 -3.69 0.87 5.28
N ASN A 111 -4.13 1.96 4.64
CA ASN A 111 -5.07 1.90 3.54
C ASN A 111 -4.35 1.42 2.25
N GLY A 112 -5.06 1.38 1.11
CA GLY A 112 -4.46 0.95 -0.16
C GLY A 112 -3.41 1.91 -0.74
N SER A 113 -3.45 3.19 -0.35
CA SER A 113 -2.60 4.23 -0.94
C SER A 113 -1.09 3.92 -0.92
N PRO A 114 -0.49 3.47 0.18
CA PRO A 114 0.93 3.12 0.24
C PRO A 114 1.37 2.03 -0.75
N LEU A 115 0.47 1.20 -1.24
CA LEU A 115 0.80 0.11 -2.17
C LEU A 115 1.20 0.62 -3.56
N PHE A 116 0.54 1.66 -4.07
CA PHE A 116 0.68 2.06 -5.47
C PHE A 116 0.74 3.58 -5.72
N THR A 117 0.42 4.41 -4.73
CA THR A 117 0.45 5.87 -4.91
C THR A 117 1.87 6.37 -5.18
N GLY A 118 1.95 7.36 -6.06
CA GLY A 118 3.21 7.96 -6.48
C GLY A 118 3.85 7.21 -7.64
N ASP A 119 4.31 7.98 -8.61
CA ASP A 119 4.97 7.48 -9.81
C ASP A 119 6.47 7.24 -9.57
N GLY A 120 7.15 6.56 -10.50
CA GLY A 120 8.59 6.34 -10.43
C GLY A 120 9.36 7.63 -10.14
N GLY A 121 10.18 7.62 -9.08
CA GLY A 121 10.93 8.78 -8.60
C GLY A 121 10.17 9.73 -7.67
N SER A 122 8.89 9.47 -7.36
CA SER A 122 8.18 10.18 -6.28
C SER A 122 8.63 9.70 -4.89
N GLY A 123 8.32 10.49 -3.86
CA GLY A 123 8.67 10.12 -2.48
C GLY A 123 8.08 8.78 -2.05
N GLU A 124 6.81 8.54 -2.34
CA GLU A 124 6.13 7.27 -2.01
C GLU A 124 6.77 6.07 -2.74
N SER A 125 7.04 6.23 -4.04
CA SER A 125 7.69 5.18 -4.82
C SER A 125 9.13 4.91 -4.36
N ASN A 126 9.88 5.96 -3.99
CA ASN A 126 11.23 5.83 -3.46
C ASN A 126 11.24 5.12 -2.09
N ILE A 127 10.28 5.38 -1.22
CA ILE A 127 10.15 4.69 0.07
C ILE A 127 9.84 3.21 -0.16
N ARG A 128 8.89 2.87 -1.06
CA ARG A 128 8.62 1.45 -1.42
C ARG A 128 9.85 0.77 -2.00
N LYS A 129 10.52 1.43 -2.95
CA LYS A 129 11.77 0.97 -3.55
C LYS A 129 12.78 0.62 -2.46
N TRP A 130 13.04 1.56 -1.56
CA TRP A 130 14.01 1.37 -0.48
C TRP A 130 13.68 0.19 0.41
N ILE A 131 12.42 0.02 0.81
CA ILE A 131 11.99 -1.07 1.69
C ILE A 131 12.12 -2.42 0.99
N ILE A 132 11.76 -2.50 -0.30
CA ILE A 132 11.79 -3.74 -1.06
C ILE A 132 13.22 -4.11 -1.47
N GLU A 133 14.00 -3.17 -1.99
CA GLU A 133 15.39 -3.42 -2.42
C GLU A 133 16.33 -3.76 -1.24
N ASN A 134 16.05 -3.23 -0.04
CA ASN A 134 16.77 -3.61 1.17
C ASN A 134 16.16 -4.86 1.86
N ASP A 135 15.31 -5.58 1.16
CA ASP A 135 14.70 -6.83 1.61
C ASP A 135 13.96 -6.74 2.95
N MET A 136 13.36 -5.58 3.25
CA MET A 136 12.67 -5.35 4.52
C MET A 136 11.19 -5.72 4.48
N LEU A 137 10.50 -5.61 3.35
CA LEU A 137 9.08 -6.00 3.25
C LEU A 137 8.95 -7.51 3.25
N GLU A 138 8.39 -8.08 4.31
CA GLU A 138 8.24 -9.53 4.48
C GLU A 138 6.88 -10.03 3.97
N CYS A 139 5.81 -9.31 4.31
CA CYS A 139 4.45 -9.70 3.95
C CYS A 139 3.50 -8.51 3.89
N VAL A 140 2.51 -8.59 3.01
CA VAL A 140 1.34 -7.72 3.00
C VAL A 140 0.09 -8.58 3.11
N VAL A 141 -0.74 -8.32 4.12
CA VAL A 141 -2.02 -9.03 4.34
C VAL A 141 -3.16 -8.03 4.08
N SER A 142 -4.02 -8.30 3.10
CA SER A 142 -5.26 -7.54 2.96
C SER A 142 -6.25 -7.96 4.04
N LEU A 143 -7.01 -7.01 4.55
CA LEU A 143 -8.07 -7.24 5.52
C LEU A 143 -9.44 -6.94 4.89
N PRO A 144 -10.52 -7.51 5.40
CA PRO A 144 -11.87 -7.17 4.96
C PRO A 144 -12.13 -5.66 5.12
N ASP A 145 -12.92 -5.10 4.24
CA ASP A 145 -13.51 -3.77 4.46
C ASP A 145 -14.43 -3.76 5.70
N GLN A 146 -14.73 -2.60 6.23
CA GLN A 146 -15.68 -2.42 7.35
C GLN A 146 -15.32 -3.17 8.65
N ILE A 147 -14.04 -3.43 8.91
CA ILE A 147 -13.57 -4.01 10.19
C ILE A 147 -13.19 -2.96 11.23
N PHE A 148 -13.04 -1.70 10.84
CA PHE A 148 -12.72 -0.58 11.72
C PHE A 148 -13.93 0.32 11.98
N PHE A 149 -13.95 0.99 13.17
CA PHE A 149 -15.11 1.77 13.62
C PHE A 149 -15.39 3.01 12.75
N ASN A 150 -14.34 3.69 12.29
CA ASN A 150 -14.45 5.00 11.65
C ASN A 150 -14.18 4.99 10.14
N THR A 151 -14.01 3.82 9.53
CA THR A 151 -13.74 3.70 8.11
C THR A 151 -14.33 2.42 7.53
N GLY A 152 -14.89 2.53 6.33
CA GLY A 152 -15.41 1.37 5.58
C GLY A 152 -14.43 0.86 4.50
N ILE A 153 -13.22 1.42 4.42
CA ILE A 153 -12.25 1.05 3.37
C ILE A 153 -11.52 -0.25 3.69
N SER A 154 -11.03 -0.91 2.65
CA SER A 154 -10.10 -2.03 2.79
C SER A 154 -8.76 -1.55 3.35
N THR A 155 -8.18 -2.32 4.23
CA THR A 155 -6.90 -2.04 4.88
C THR A 155 -5.92 -3.19 4.70
N TYR A 156 -4.65 -2.90 4.93
CA TYR A 156 -3.55 -3.84 4.72
C TYR A 156 -2.61 -3.81 5.90
N ILE A 157 -2.23 -4.97 6.41
CA ILE A 157 -1.14 -5.07 7.37
C ILE A 157 0.16 -5.30 6.60
N TRP A 158 1.12 -4.40 6.77
CA TRP A 158 2.48 -4.63 6.30
C TRP A 158 3.33 -5.19 7.43
N ILE A 159 4.00 -6.30 7.16
CA ILE A 159 5.00 -6.89 8.06
C ILE A 159 6.36 -6.55 7.47
N VAL A 160 7.12 -5.75 8.22
CA VAL A 160 8.43 -5.25 7.81
C VAL A 160 9.47 -5.70 8.84
N THR A 161 10.60 -6.19 8.38
CA THR A 161 11.69 -6.68 9.23
C THR A 161 13.04 -6.44 8.55
N ASN A 162 14.08 -6.19 9.32
CA ASN A 162 15.45 -6.16 8.83
C ASN A 162 16.18 -7.51 9.00
N LYS A 163 15.44 -8.56 9.39
CA LYS A 163 16.00 -9.92 9.55
C LYS A 163 14.97 -10.98 9.14
N LYS A 164 14.81 -11.17 7.84
CA LYS A 164 13.96 -12.25 7.29
C LYS A 164 14.56 -13.63 7.62
N LYS A 165 13.69 -14.64 7.75
CA LYS A 165 14.09 -16.03 7.75
C LYS A 165 14.68 -16.40 6.38
N SER A 166 15.60 -17.36 6.32
CA SER A 166 16.32 -17.74 5.08
C SER A 166 15.40 -18.03 3.90
N GLN A 167 14.28 -18.72 4.12
CA GLN A 167 13.30 -19.03 3.06
C GLN A 167 12.55 -17.80 2.49
N ARG A 168 12.58 -16.65 3.21
CA ARG A 168 11.88 -15.41 2.83
C ARG A 168 12.81 -14.34 2.25
N ILE A 169 14.13 -14.60 2.26
CA ILE A 169 15.11 -13.65 1.73
C ILE A 169 14.85 -13.43 0.23
N GLY A 170 14.82 -12.15 -0.18
CA GLY A 170 14.56 -11.74 -1.55
C GLY A 170 13.10 -11.86 -2.00
N LYS A 171 12.16 -12.19 -1.09
CA LYS A 171 10.76 -12.47 -1.42
C LYS A 171 9.80 -11.67 -0.56
N VAL A 172 8.61 -11.39 -1.11
CA VAL A 172 7.47 -10.80 -0.42
C VAL A 172 6.27 -11.73 -0.56
N GLN A 173 5.62 -12.03 0.55
CA GLN A 173 4.35 -12.77 0.56
C GLN A 173 3.18 -11.79 0.55
N LEU A 174 2.22 -12.00 -0.34
CA LEU A 174 0.93 -11.31 -0.34
C LEU A 174 -0.13 -12.30 0.13
N ILE A 175 -0.97 -11.89 1.09
CA ILE A 175 -2.06 -12.72 1.63
C ILE A 175 -3.37 -11.98 1.48
N ASP A 176 -4.31 -12.56 0.77
CA ASP A 176 -5.66 -12.02 0.64
C ASP A 176 -6.57 -12.53 1.76
N GLY A 177 -6.72 -11.71 2.79
CA GLY A 177 -7.65 -11.93 3.89
C GLY A 177 -9.00 -11.24 3.73
N SER A 178 -9.31 -10.66 2.57
CA SER A 178 -10.51 -9.85 2.34
C SER A 178 -11.83 -10.60 2.57
N THR A 179 -11.81 -11.91 2.44
CA THR A 179 -12.99 -12.80 2.65
C THR A 179 -13.04 -13.43 4.05
N PHE A 180 -12.03 -13.21 4.89
CA PHE A 180 -11.94 -13.80 6.24
C PHE A 180 -12.68 -12.94 7.24
N TYR A 181 -14.03 -12.99 7.21
CA TYR A 181 -14.86 -12.25 8.14
C TYR A 181 -16.17 -12.97 8.46
N LYS A 182 -16.79 -12.55 9.56
CA LYS A 182 -18.20 -12.82 9.89
C LYS A 182 -18.94 -11.49 9.94
N PRO A 183 -20.18 -11.39 9.40
CA PRO A 183 -20.99 -10.19 9.55
C PRO A 183 -21.39 -10.01 11.02
N MET A 184 -21.33 -8.81 11.53
CA MET A 184 -21.78 -8.47 12.88
C MET A 184 -23.31 -8.43 12.94
N LYS A 185 -23.91 -8.92 14.03
CA LYS A 185 -25.35 -8.81 14.28
C LYS A 185 -25.83 -7.36 14.41
N LYS A 186 -24.97 -6.48 14.96
CA LYS A 186 -25.23 -5.04 15.14
C LYS A 186 -24.00 -4.26 14.69
N SER A 187 -24.20 -3.29 13.82
CA SER A 187 -23.13 -2.41 13.37
C SER A 187 -22.69 -1.45 14.48
N LEU A 188 -21.39 -1.13 14.48
CA LEU A 188 -20.78 -0.13 15.35
C LEU A 188 -20.15 0.96 14.47
N GLY A 189 -20.92 1.95 14.11
CA GLY A 189 -20.52 2.94 13.11
C GLY A 189 -20.29 2.28 11.73
N SER A 190 -19.12 2.50 11.16
CA SER A 190 -18.71 1.87 9.88
C SER A 190 -18.31 0.41 10.03
N LYS A 191 -18.09 -0.07 11.25
CA LYS A 191 -17.72 -1.46 11.49
C LYS A 191 -18.95 -2.36 11.40
N ARG A 192 -18.94 -3.27 10.43
CA ARG A 192 -20.01 -4.24 10.16
C ARG A 192 -19.51 -5.68 10.10
N LYS A 193 -18.22 -5.87 10.12
CA LYS A 193 -17.54 -7.15 10.00
C LYS A 193 -16.55 -7.36 11.13
N GLU A 194 -16.31 -8.59 11.48
CA GLU A 194 -15.31 -9.02 12.45
C GLU A 194 -14.56 -10.24 11.93
N ILE A 195 -13.31 -10.39 12.31
CA ILE A 195 -12.49 -11.56 12.02
C ILE A 195 -12.54 -12.45 13.25
N SER A 196 -12.98 -13.69 13.09
CA SER A 196 -13.04 -14.64 14.22
C SER A 196 -11.64 -15.16 14.58
N SER A 197 -11.53 -15.77 15.77
CA SER A 197 -10.26 -16.38 16.21
C SER A 197 -9.77 -17.46 15.25
N GLU A 198 -10.68 -18.29 14.71
CA GLU A 198 -10.32 -19.33 13.75
C GLU A 198 -9.83 -18.75 12.42
N GLN A 199 -10.45 -17.64 11.96
CA GLN A 199 -10.01 -16.94 10.76
C GLN A 199 -8.66 -16.25 10.98
N THR A 200 -8.44 -15.65 12.15
CA THR A 200 -7.15 -15.07 12.53
C THR A 200 -6.07 -16.15 12.55
N GLU A 201 -6.33 -17.31 13.15
CA GLU A 201 -5.40 -18.44 13.19
C GLU A 201 -5.07 -18.94 11.79
N SER A 202 -6.08 -19.04 10.90
CA SER A 202 -5.88 -19.44 9.51
C SER A 202 -4.96 -18.47 8.75
N LEU A 203 -5.13 -17.15 8.94
CA LEU A 203 -4.24 -16.12 8.35
C LEU A 203 -2.81 -16.24 8.90
N ILE A 204 -2.66 -16.46 10.22
CA ILE A 204 -1.36 -16.65 10.85
C ILE A 204 -0.67 -17.92 10.32
N GLN A 205 -1.40 -19.02 10.17
CA GLN A 205 -0.86 -20.26 9.61
C GLN A 205 -0.45 -20.09 8.15
N THR A 206 -1.27 -19.39 7.33
CA THR A 206 -0.92 -19.05 5.94
C THR A 206 0.37 -18.24 5.86
N TYR A 207 0.52 -17.26 6.75
CA TYR A 207 1.77 -16.50 6.85
C TYR A 207 2.96 -17.41 7.24
N HIS A 208 2.81 -18.28 8.23
CA HIS A 208 3.91 -19.13 8.71
C HIS A 208 4.34 -20.23 7.74
N LYS A 209 3.40 -20.85 7.03
CA LYS A 209 3.69 -21.89 6.04
C LYS A 209 4.52 -21.38 4.89
N PHE A 210 4.31 -20.13 4.49
CA PHE A 210 5.01 -19.51 3.36
C PHE A 210 4.90 -20.35 2.09
N GLU A 211 3.67 -20.68 1.72
CA GLU A 211 3.31 -21.48 0.54
C GLU A 211 2.30 -20.72 -0.32
N GLU A 212 2.31 -20.97 -1.62
CA GLU A 212 1.31 -20.42 -2.53
C GLU A 212 0.02 -21.23 -2.50
N ASN A 213 -1.10 -20.51 -2.44
CA ASN A 213 -2.44 -21.06 -2.56
C ASN A 213 -3.41 -19.98 -3.08
N GLU A 214 -4.71 -20.23 -2.99
CA GLU A 214 -5.72 -19.26 -3.44
C GLU A 214 -5.66 -17.91 -2.68
N PHE A 215 -5.22 -17.91 -1.41
CA PHE A 215 -5.10 -16.72 -0.55
C PHE A 215 -3.67 -16.21 -0.40
N SER A 216 -2.68 -16.91 -0.88
CA SER A 216 -1.26 -16.58 -0.68
C SER A 216 -0.47 -16.67 -1.98
N LYS A 217 0.24 -15.59 -2.31
CA LYS A 217 1.17 -15.49 -3.43
C LYS A 217 2.53 -15.04 -2.95
N ILE A 218 3.60 -15.55 -3.57
CA ILE A 218 4.97 -15.25 -3.21
C ILE A 218 5.68 -14.70 -4.45
N PHE A 219 6.26 -13.52 -4.32
CA PHE A 219 6.94 -12.84 -5.40
C PHE A 219 8.36 -12.48 -4.99
N ASP A 220 9.28 -12.50 -5.96
CA ASP A 220 10.60 -11.94 -5.77
C ASP A 220 10.52 -10.41 -5.65
N ASN A 221 11.43 -9.80 -4.90
CA ASN A 221 11.42 -8.35 -4.66
C ASN A 221 11.40 -7.54 -5.97
N GLU A 222 12.16 -7.97 -6.97
CA GLU A 222 12.27 -7.31 -8.28
C GLU A 222 10.94 -7.27 -9.05
N PHE A 223 10.04 -8.22 -8.78
CA PHE A 223 8.73 -8.31 -9.45
C PHE A 223 7.88 -7.04 -9.28
N PHE A 224 8.05 -6.31 -8.20
CA PHE A 224 7.31 -5.08 -7.92
C PHE A 224 7.94 -3.84 -8.54
N GLY A 225 9.11 -3.98 -9.13
CA GLY A 225 9.86 -2.89 -9.74
C GLY A 225 9.52 -2.69 -11.22
N PHE A 226 9.58 -1.45 -11.66
CA PHE A 226 9.45 -1.08 -13.06
C PHE A 226 10.40 0.07 -13.42
N THR A 227 10.81 0.12 -14.68
CA THR A 227 11.43 1.30 -15.27
C THR A 227 10.36 2.12 -15.98
N LYS A 228 10.12 3.34 -15.53
CA LYS A 228 9.31 4.30 -16.24
C LYS A 228 10.18 4.96 -17.31
N VAL A 229 9.86 4.70 -18.56
CA VAL A 229 10.50 5.32 -19.71
C VAL A 229 9.64 6.44 -20.28
N THR A 230 10.26 7.48 -20.78
CA THR A 230 9.56 8.55 -21.50
C THR A 230 9.49 8.21 -22.97
N VAL A 231 8.27 8.14 -23.50
CA VAL A 231 8.00 7.90 -24.95
C VAL A 231 7.78 9.25 -25.63
N GLU A 232 8.64 9.57 -26.57
CA GLU A 232 8.56 10.79 -27.37
C GLU A 232 8.09 10.46 -28.79
N GLN A 233 7.35 11.39 -29.39
CA GLN A 233 6.90 11.32 -30.78
C GLN A 233 7.37 12.57 -31.52
N PRO A 234 7.62 12.51 -32.86
CA PRO A 234 8.12 13.64 -33.61
C PRO A 234 7.07 14.75 -33.73
N LEU A 235 7.52 15.99 -33.58
CA LEU A 235 6.71 17.16 -33.92
C LEU A 235 6.54 17.22 -35.45
N ILE A 236 5.31 17.30 -35.91
CA ILE A 236 4.97 17.40 -37.34
C ILE A 236 4.44 18.82 -37.61
N GLU A 237 5.12 19.54 -38.51
CA GLU A 237 4.65 20.85 -38.99
C GLU A 237 4.56 20.78 -40.54
N ASN A 238 3.41 21.22 -41.08
CA ASN A 238 3.12 21.17 -42.54
C ASN A 238 3.33 19.78 -43.19
N GLY A 239 3.03 18.69 -42.41
CA GLY A 239 3.17 17.31 -42.87
C GLY A 239 4.61 16.77 -42.90
N LYS A 240 5.57 17.49 -42.30
CA LYS A 240 6.98 17.07 -42.20
C LYS A 240 7.44 17.03 -40.77
N GLU A 241 8.30 16.05 -40.46
CA GLU A 241 8.96 15.96 -39.16
C GLU A 241 9.96 17.10 -38.97
N VAL A 242 9.90 17.75 -37.81
CA VAL A 242 10.79 18.84 -37.42
C VAL A 242 12.03 18.29 -36.75
N THR A 243 13.21 18.77 -37.17
CA THR A 243 14.49 18.42 -36.55
C THR A 243 15.03 19.60 -35.72
N LYS A 244 15.78 19.25 -34.68
CA LYS A 244 16.59 20.18 -33.88
C LYS A 244 17.85 20.60 -34.67
N LYS A 245 18.60 21.61 -34.12
CA LYS A 245 19.87 22.06 -34.68
C LYS A 245 20.96 20.95 -34.73
N ASP A 246 20.84 19.94 -33.88
CA ASP A 246 21.74 18.77 -33.81
C ASP A 246 21.34 17.63 -34.76
N GLY A 247 20.32 17.85 -35.61
CA GLY A 247 19.82 16.86 -36.55
C GLY A 247 18.89 15.81 -35.96
N LYS A 248 18.66 15.78 -34.64
CA LYS A 248 17.72 14.88 -33.99
C LYS A 248 16.28 15.35 -34.18
N LEU A 249 15.32 14.42 -34.20
CA LEU A 249 13.91 14.75 -34.22
C LEU A 249 13.52 15.62 -33.01
N LYS A 250 12.73 16.64 -33.26
CA LYS A 250 12.16 17.48 -32.20
C LYS A 250 10.93 16.78 -31.63
N PRO A 251 10.85 16.52 -30.30
CA PRO A 251 9.69 15.89 -29.72
C PRO A 251 8.48 16.84 -29.70
N ASP A 252 7.31 16.31 -29.96
CA ASP A 252 6.04 16.95 -29.67
C ASP A 252 5.70 16.72 -28.18
N THR A 253 5.83 17.76 -27.38
CA THR A 253 5.57 17.68 -25.93
C THR A 253 4.11 17.38 -25.58
N LYS A 254 3.18 17.58 -26.53
CA LYS A 254 1.74 17.29 -26.34
C LYS A 254 1.44 15.79 -26.52
N LEU A 255 2.28 15.10 -27.31
CA LEU A 255 2.17 13.66 -27.57
C LEU A 255 3.11 12.83 -26.70
N ARG A 256 3.84 13.50 -25.79
CA ARG A 256 4.72 12.82 -24.85
C ARG A 256 3.90 11.92 -23.93
N ASP A 257 4.31 10.67 -23.81
CA ASP A 257 3.72 9.66 -22.95
C ASP A 257 4.80 8.94 -22.13
N SER A 258 4.42 8.00 -21.31
CA SER A 258 5.34 7.19 -20.54
C SER A 258 4.87 5.74 -20.47
N GLU A 259 5.82 4.82 -20.51
CA GLU A 259 5.56 3.39 -20.36
C GLU A 259 6.24 2.85 -19.09
N ARG A 260 5.61 1.88 -18.42
CA ARG A 260 6.15 1.20 -17.24
C ARG A 260 6.56 -0.21 -17.61
N ILE A 261 7.85 -0.41 -17.72
CA ILE A 261 8.45 -1.67 -18.13
C ILE A 261 8.92 -2.42 -16.89
N PRO A 262 8.44 -3.66 -16.62
CA PRO A 262 8.89 -4.47 -15.50
C PRO A 262 10.42 -4.56 -15.45
N LEU A 263 11.02 -4.51 -14.25
CA LEU A 263 12.48 -4.68 -14.10
C LEU A 263 12.95 -6.06 -14.57
N THR A 264 12.05 -7.04 -14.61
CA THR A 264 12.30 -8.41 -15.09
C THR A 264 12.40 -8.51 -16.62
N GLU A 265 12.11 -7.43 -17.36
CA GLU A 265 12.13 -7.40 -18.82
C GLU A 265 13.21 -6.46 -19.37
N ASN A 266 13.72 -6.79 -20.56
CA ASN A 266 14.62 -5.88 -21.29
C ASN A 266 13.82 -4.71 -21.87
N VAL A 267 14.24 -3.49 -21.55
CA VAL A 267 13.53 -2.26 -21.92
C VAL A 267 13.41 -2.09 -23.43
N GLU A 268 14.47 -2.39 -24.20
CA GLU A 268 14.47 -2.22 -25.65
C GLU A 268 13.58 -3.24 -26.35
N GLU A 269 13.59 -4.49 -25.87
CA GLU A 269 12.76 -5.56 -26.41
C GLU A 269 11.28 -5.32 -26.12
N PHE A 270 10.97 -4.90 -24.88
CA PHE A 270 9.61 -4.51 -24.49
C PHE A 270 9.10 -3.37 -25.37
N PHE A 271 9.89 -2.31 -25.53
CA PHE A 271 9.50 -1.15 -26.34
C PHE A 271 9.23 -1.53 -27.80
N LYS A 272 10.07 -2.38 -28.40
CA LYS A 272 9.87 -2.88 -29.77
C LYS A 272 8.62 -3.74 -29.91
N ARG A 273 8.30 -4.53 -28.90
CA ARG A 273 7.16 -5.47 -28.91
C ARG A 273 5.83 -4.77 -28.64
N GLU A 274 5.80 -3.90 -27.62
CA GLU A 274 4.54 -3.35 -27.10
C GLU A 274 4.25 -1.91 -27.58
N VAL A 275 5.26 -1.07 -27.78
CA VAL A 275 5.05 0.35 -28.10
C VAL A 275 5.16 0.62 -29.62
N LYS A 276 6.20 0.10 -30.26
CA LYS A 276 6.46 0.36 -31.69
C LYS A 276 5.34 -0.05 -32.65
N PRO A 277 4.57 -1.13 -32.44
CA PRO A 277 3.46 -1.47 -33.33
C PRO A 277 2.35 -0.41 -33.34
N HIS A 278 2.17 0.30 -32.23
CA HIS A 278 1.15 1.35 -32.07
C HIS A 278 1.70 2.76 -32.39
N LEU A 279 2.98 2.98 -32.12
CA LEU A 279 3.68 4.26 -32.31
C LEU A 279 4.98 4.05 -33.08
N PRO A 280 4.94 3.80 -34.43
CA PRO A 280 6.12 3.41 -35.20
C PRO A 280 7.26 4.44 -35.16
N ASN A 281 6.94 5.74 -35.15
CA ASN A 281 7.91 6.83 -35.20
C ASN A 281 8.33 7.32 -33.80
N SER A 282 7.87 6.67 -32.71
CA SER A 282 8.26 7.05 -31.35
C SER A 282 9.67 6.60 -31.01
N TRP A 283 10.26 7.22 -29.99
CA TRP A 283 11.52 6.80 -29.39
C TRP A 283 11.48 7.00 -27.86
N MET A 284 12.38 6.33 -27.16
CA MET A 284 12.55 6.51 -25.71
C MET A 284 13.62 7.58 -25.43
N ASP A 285 13.31 8.47 -24.48
CA ASP A 285 14.29 9.37 -23.88
C ASP A 285 14.84 8.74 -22.61
N ARG A 286 15.88 7.92 -22.75
CA ARG A 286 16.47 7.09 -21.68
C ARG A 286 17.13 7.92 -20.56
N GLU A 287 17.46 9.21 -20.80
CA GLU A 287 18.01 10.09 -19.77
C GLU A 287 16.95 10.46 -18.71
N LYS A 288 15.68 10.27 -19.04
CA LYS A 288 14.53 10.51 -18.15
C LYS A 288 14.03 9.25 -17.44
N ASP A 289 14.66 8.12 -17.63
CA ASP A 289 14.24 6.89 -17.00
C ASP A 289 14.23 7.00 -15.48
N LYS A 290 13.17 6.46 -14.88
CA LYS A 290 13.02 6.42 -13.42
C LYS A 290 12.59 5.03 -12.99
N VAL A 291 13.29 4.48 -12.02
CA VAL A 291 12.89 3.22 -11.39
C VAL A 291 11.85 3.52 -10.32
N GLY A 292 10.73 2.79 -10.37
CA GLY A 292 9.64 2.85 -9.41
C GLY A 292 9.28 1.46 -8.90
N TYR A 293 8.53 1.43 -7.78
CA TYR A 293 8.00 0.20 -7.20
C TYR A 293 6.53 0.40 -6.87
N GLU A 294 5.70 -0.60 -7.21
CA GLU A 294 4.28 -0.62 -6.88
C GLU A 294 3.81 -2.05 -6.61
N ILE A 295 2.83 -2.19 -5.72
CA ILE A 295 2.22 -3.47 -5.37
C ILE A 295 0.75 -3.43 -5.79
N ASN A 296 0.46 -3.93 -6.98
CA ASN A 296 -0.90 -4.03 -7.54
C ASN A 296 -1.65 -5.20 -6.92
N PHE A 297 -1.85 -5.15 -5.58
CA PHE A 297 -2.33 -6.26 -4.75
C PHE A 297 -3.56 -6.95 -5.34
N THR A 298 -4.60 -6.20 -5.65
CA THR A 298 -5.86 -6.74 -6.18
C THR A 298 -5.70 -7.45 -7.51
N LYS A 299 -4.76 -7.03 -8.36
CA LYS A 299 -4.48 -7.66 -9.65
C LYS A 299 -4.06 -9.13 -9.48
N TYR A 300 -3.32 -9.45 -8.44
CA TYR A 300 -2.76 -10.79 -8.23
C TYR A 300 -3.76 -11.80 -7.68
N PHE A 301 -4.84 -11.30 -7.06
CA PHE A 301 -5.94 -12.12 -6.53
C PHE A 301 -7.23 -11.98 -7.32
N TYR A 302 -7.22 -11.16 -8.39
CA TYR A 302 -8.40 -10.99 -9.22
C TYR A 302 -8.74 -12.28 -9.95
N GLN A 303 -9.94 -12.78 -9.70
CA GLN A 303 -10.53 -13.89 -10.45
C GLN A 303 -11.66 -13.33 -11.32
N TYR A 304 -11.51 -13.47 -12.63
CA TYR A 304 -12.56 -13.08 -13.56
C TYR A 304 -13.82 -13.91 -13.29
N LYS A 305 -14.88 -13.23 -12.88
CA LYS A 305 -16.22 -13.83 -12.84
C LYS A 305 -16.96 -13.39 -14.10
N PRO A 306 -17.32 -14.32 -15.02
CA PRO A 306 -18.08 -13.96 -16.18
C PRO A 306 -19.39 -13.28 -15.75
N LEU A 307 -19.77 -12.24 -16.47
CA LEU A 307 -21.06 -11.59 -16.26
C LEU A 307 -22.17 -12.61 -16.48
N ARG A 308 -23.18 -12.56 -15.63
CA ARG A 308 -24.37 -13.39 -15.81
C ARG A 308 -25.04 -13.07 -17.15
N SER A 309 -25.59 -14.07 -17.79
CA SER A 309 -26.33 -13.85 -19.04
C SER A 309 -27.56 -12.94 -18.80
N LEU A 310 -27.97 -12.22 -19.81
CA LEU A 310 -29.22 -11.42 -19.71
C LEU A 310 -30.43 -12.32 -19.44
N GLU A 311 -30.39 -13.57 -19.94
CA GLU A 311 -31.43 -14.57 -19.71
C GLU A 311 -31.52 -14.97 -18.25
N ASP A 312 -30.39 -15.24 -17.58
CA ASP A 312 -30.34 -15.56 -16.15
C ASP A 312 -30.84 -14.37 -15.30
N ILE A 313 -30.41 -13.15 -15.63
CA ILE A 313 -30.84 -11.95 -14.90
C ILE A 313 -32.35 -11.73 -15.09
N THR A 314 -32.85 -11.92 -16.30
CA THR A 314 -34.28 -11.76 -16.60
C THR A 314 -35.11 -12.83 -15.86
N SER A 315 -34.61 -14.07 -15.82
CA SER A 315 -35.27 -15.15 -15.10
C SER A 315 -35.40 -14.85 -13.61
N ASP A 316 -34.31 -14.39 -12.96
CA ASP A 316 -34.32 -14.03 -11.54
C ASP A 316 -35.27 -12.84 -11.27
N LEU A 317 -35.29 -11.83 -12.14
CA LEU A 317 -36.21 -10.69 -12.01
C LEU A 317 -37.68 -11.13 -12.09
N LEU A 318 -38.01 -12.04 -13.02
CA LEU A 318 -39.36 -12.59 -13.14
C LEU A 318 -39.74 -13.45 -11.93
N GLU A 319 -38.80 -14.17 -11.33
CA GLU A 319 -39.02 -14.95 -10.13
C GLU A 319 -39.29 -14.05 -8.92
N LEU A 320 -38.46 -13.02 -8.71
CA LEU A 320 -38.65 -11.99 -7.69
C LEU A 320 -39.97 -11.23 -7.86
N GLU A 321 -40.42 -10.95 -9.13
CA GLU A 321 -41.70 -10.34 -9.39
C GLU A 321 -42.85 -11.25 -8.97
N LYS A 322 -42.74 -12.56 -9.20
CA LYS A 322 -43.76 -13.56 -8.75
C LYS A 322 -43.86 -13.63 -7.24
N GLU A 323 -42.68 -13.70 -6.55
CA GLU A 323 -42.64 -13.69 -5.09
C GLU A 323 -43.22 -12.41 -4.49
N SER A 324 -42.84 -11.25 -5.04
CA SER A 324 -43.39 -9.94 -4.63
C SER A 324 -44.90 -9.85 -4.77
N LYS A 325 -45.48 -10.38 -5.86
CA LYS A 325 -46.96 -10.43 -6.06
C LYS A 325 -47.64 -11.36 -5.06
N GLY A 326 -46.95 -12.43 -4.61
CA GLY A 326 -47.43 -13.32 -3.53
C GLY A 326 -47.50 -12.57 -2.20
N ILE A 327 -46.47 -11.86 -1.82
CA ILE A 327 -46.39 -11.07 -0.57
C ILE A 327 -47.46 -9.95 -0.55
N PHE A 328 -47.68 -9.27 -1.67
CA PHE A 328 -48.73 -8.25 -1.78
C PHE A 328 -50.15 -8.81 -1.60
N LYS A 329 -50.36 -10.03 -2.09
CA LYS A 329 -51.70 -10.73 -1.90
C LYS A 329 -51.93 -11.14 -0.44
N GLU A 330 -50.88 -11.56 0.25
CA GLU A 330 -50.96 -11.89 1.69
C GLU A 330 -51.26 -10.67 2.55
N ILE A 331 -50.64 -9.49 2.23
CA ILE A 331 -50.84 -8.24 2.96
C ILE A 331 -52.24 -7.62 2.70
N VAL A 332 -52.78 -7.83 1.52
CA VAL A 332 -54.10 -7.22 1.12
C VAL A 332 -55.28 -8.12 1.50
N ASN A 333 -55.04 -9.40 1.81
CA ASN A 333 -56.07 -10.35 2.22
C ASN A 333 -56.17 -10.57 3.76
N GLU A 334 -55.37 -9.84 4.55
CA GLU A 334 -55.54 -9.60 5.97
C GLU A 334 -56.29 -8.26 6.20
#